data_3faf5f0f3c37d83063d3bb7caabb5634
#
_entry.id   3faf5f0f3c37d83063d3bb7caabb5634
#
_cell.length_a   1.000
_cell.length_b   1.000
_cell.length_c   1.000
_cell.angle_alpha   90.00
_cell.angle_beta   90.00
_cell.angle_gamma   90.00
#
_symmetry.space_group_name_H-M   'P 1'
#
loop_
_entity.id
_entity.type
_entity.pdbx_description
1 polymer ?
#
loop_
_entity_poly.entity_id
_entity_poly.type
_entity_poly.pdbx_seq_one_letter_code
_entity_poly.pdbx_strand_id
1 'polypeptide(L)'
;MSFFTALTGLKGAQTEIATTSNNISNVGSTGFKKSRAEFGDIFSTTPLQTNVIGTGAGTKSITQQFSQGNIVQSTNTLDMAISGEGFFALKAGGNAGQIVYTRNGSFDVNDAGYIVDSNGQFLMGYPVDSDGAVADTTLESAEKLQLQSEFGDPKETNFIEMGVNLPADAAVI
;
A
#
# COMPACT_ATOMS: atom_id res chain seq x y z
N MET A 1 -34.39 -34.44 -1.00
CA MET A 1 -34.05 -33.07 -0.54
C MET A 1 -32.82 -33.07 0.36
N SER A 2 -32.65 -34.01 1.30
CA SER A 2 -31.48 -34.03 2.21
C SER A 2 -30.09 -34.13 1.54
N PHE A 3 -30.01 -34.85 0.40
CA PHE A 3 -28.74 -34.97 -0.33
C PHE A 3 -28.23 -33.61 -0.89
N PHE A 4 -29.13 -32.82 -1.46
CA PHE A 4 -28.76 -31.49 -1.94
C PHE A 4 -28.35 -30.56 -0.82
N THR A 5 -29.03 -30.59 0.31
CA THR A 5 -28.70 -29.82 1.51
C THR A 5 -27.30 -30.21 2.02
N ALA A 6 -27.03 -31.54 2.09
CA ALA A 6 -25.69 -32.00 2.47
C ALA A 6 -24.60 -31.59 1.46
N LEU A 7 -24.91 -31.62 0.17
CA LEU A 7 -23.99 -31.17 -0.88
C LEU A 7 -23.68 -29.67 -0.78
N THR A 8 -24.67 -28.81 -0.45
CA THR A 8 -24.42 -27.38 -0.23
C THR A 8 -23.51 -27.15 0.97
N GLY A 9 -23.70 -27.88 2.06
CA GLY A 9 -22.80 -27.85 3.22
C GLY A 9 -21.35 -28.25 2.86
N LEU A 10 -21.21 -29.32 2.08
CA LEU A 10 -19.89 -29.78 1.60
C LEU A 10 -19.20 -28.72 0.72
N LYS A 11 -19.93 -28.09 -0.21
CA LYS A 11 -19.41 -26.97 -1.03
C LYS A 11 -19.01 -25.78 -0.19
N GLY A 12 -19.80 -25.44 0.83
CA GLY A 12 -19.46 -24.39 1.78
C GLY A 12 -18.13 -24.67 2.51
N ALA A 13 -18.00 -25.88 3.07
CA ALA A 13 -16.76 -26.31 3.73
C ALA A 13 -15.55 -26.30 2.77
N GLN A 14 -15.73 -26.71 1.51
CA GLN A 14 -14.68 -26.65 0.50
C GLN A 14 -14.23 -25.21 0.22
N THR A 15 -15.17 -24.26 0.13
CA THR A 15 -14.85 -22.83 -0.06
C THR A 15 -14.10 -22.26 1.15
N GLU A 16 -14.50 -22.63 2.36
CA GLU A 16 -13.83 -22.20 3.59
C GLU A 16 -12.40 -22.73 3.67
N ILE A 17 -12.20 -24.01 3.36
CA ILE A 17 -10.87 -24.62 3.29
C ILE A 17 -10.01 -23.95 2.23
N ALA A 18 -10.53 -23.68 1.04
CA ALA A 18 -9.80 -22.98 -0.03
C ALA A 18 -9.38 -21.58 0.39
N THR A 19 -10.29 -20.81 1.00
CA THR A 19 -10.00 -19.46 1.50
C THR A 19 -8.95 -19.49 2.61
N THR A 20 -9.07 -20.41 3.55
CA THR A 20 -8.12 -20.59 4.66
C THR A 20 -6.75 -21.02 4.13
N SER A 21 -6.71 -21.95 3.19
CA SER A 21 -5.45 -22.39 2.56
C SER A 21 -4.73 -21.26 1.85
N ASN A 22 -5.48 -20.41 1.13
CA ASN A 22 -4.92 -19.20 0.52
C ASN A 22 -4.35 -18.24 1.58
N ASN A 23 -5.08 -18.01 2.67
CA ASN A 23 -4.59 -17.17 3.77
C ASN A 23 -3.31 -17.72 4.40
N ILE A 24 -3.23 -19.04 4.61
CA ILE A 24 -2.03 -19.70 5.16
C ILE A 24 -0.86 -19.58 4.20
N SER A 25 -1.09 -19.81 2.90
CA SER A 25 -0.05 -19.71 1.88
C SER A 25 0.59 -18.32 1.80
N ASN A 26 -0.19 -17.29 2.13
CA ASN A 26 0.24 -15.89 2.08
C ASN A 26 0.56 -15.29 3.45
N VAL A 27 0.71 -16.09 4.50
CA VAL A 27 0.96 -15.59 5.87
C VAL A 27 2.27 -14.79 5.96
N GLY A 28 3.27 -15.12 5.14
CA GLY A 28 4.55 -14.41 5.04
C GLY A 28 4.59 -13.27 4.02
N SER A 29 3.50 -13.03 3.28
CA SER A 29 3.47 -11.97 2.26
C SER A 29 3.26 -10.60 2.90
N THR A 30 4.18 -9.68 2.66
CA THR A 30 4.09 -8.30 3.17
C THR A 30 2.85 -7.59 2.59
N GLY A 31 2.08 -6.95 3.45
CA GLY A 31 0.86 -6.23 3.04
C GLY A 31 -0.33 -7.11 2.67
N PHE A 32 -0.23 -8.44 2.80
CA PHE A 32 -1.34 -9.34 2.52
C PHE A 32 -2.51 -9.09 3.46
N LYS A 33 -3.72 -9.10 2.91
CA LYS A 33 -5.00 -9.02 3.64
C LYS A 33 -5.75 -10.32 3.52
N LYS A 34 -5.97 -10.98 4.66
CA LYS A 34 -6.68 -12.26 4.70
C LYS A 34 -8.10 -12.12 4.16
N SER A 35 -8.57 -13.14 3.49
CA SER A 35 -9.95 -13.25 3.03
C SER A 35 -10.78 -14.08 4.01
N ARG A 36 -12.07 -13.78 4.07
CA ARG A 36 -13.07 -14.55 4.84
C ARG A 36 -14.23 -14.92 3.93
N ALA A 37 -14.62 -16.17 3.94
CA ALA A 37 -15.83 -16.62 3.28
C ALA A 37 -17.04 -16.31 4.16
N GLU A 38 -18.09 -15.75 3.55
CA GLU A 38 -19.37 -15.47 4.19
C GLU A 38 -20.43 -16.37 3.59
N PHE A 39 -21.16 -17.05 4.47
CA PHE A 39 -22.22 -17.97 4.10
C PHE A 39 -23.58 -17.38 4.44
N GLY A 40 -24.55 -17.73 3.65
CA GLY A 40 -25.92 -17.34 3.90
C GLY A 40 -26.85 -18.51 3.67
N ASP A 41 -27.97 -18.48 4.37
CA ASP A 41 -29.04 -19.43 4.19
C ASP A 41 -29.70 -19.27 2.81
N ILE A 42 -30.05 -20.39 2.18
CA ILE A 42 -30.78 -20.41 0.91
C ILE A 42 -32.26 -20.57 1.25
N PHE A 43 -33.00 -19.44 1.16
CA PHE A 43 -34.43 -19.43 1.41
C PHE A 43 -35.21 -19.99 0.23
N SER A 44 -36.19 -20.86 0.53
CA SER A 44 -37.21 -21.23 -0.44
C SER A 44 -38.22 -20.09 -0.58
N THR A 45 -38.45 -19.62 -1.81
CA THR A 45 -39.35 -18.50 -2.12
C THR A 45 -40.84 -18.88 -2.13
N THR A 46 -41.22 -20.02 -1.55
CA THR A 46 -42.64 -20.45 -1.51
C THR A 46 -43.34 -19.85 -0.26
N PRO A 47 -44.17 -18.82 -0.39
CA PRO A 47 -44.59 -17.94 0.73
C PRO A 47 -45.72 -18.50 1.60
N LEU A 48 -46.15 -19.75 1.45
CA LEU A 48 -47.38 -20.27 2.06
C LEU A 48 -47.22 -21.55 2.89
N GLN A 49 -46.01 -21.99 3.20
CA GLN A 49 -45.82 -23.17 4.07
C GLN A 49 -45.17 -22.80 5.39
N THR A 50 -45.89 -23.04 6.47
CA THR A 50 -45.49 -22.75 7.86
C THR A 50 -44.37 -23.66 8.41
N ASN A 51 -43.93 -24.69 7.67
CA ASN A 51 -42.92 -25.66 8.06
C ASN A 51 -41.98 -25.97 6.90
N VAL A 52 -41.23 -24.97 6.41
CA VAL A 52 -40.25 -25.17 5.34
C VAL A 52 -38.92 -25.59 5.94
N ILE A 53 -38.48 -26.80 5.60
CA ILE A 53 -37.12 -27.25 5.89
C ILE A 53 -36.15 -26.41 5.05
N GLY A 54 -35.11 -25.80 5.67
CA GLY A 54 -34.10 -25.02 4.97
C GLY A 54 -33.44 -25.79 3.83
N THR A 55 -33.14 -25.10 2.75
CA THR A 55 -32.57 -25.66 1.52
C THR A 55 -31.04 -25.74 1.55
N GLY A 56 -30.42 -25.39 2.67
CA GLY A 56 -28.98 -25.42 2.87
C GLY A 56 -28.34 -24.03 2.90
N ALA A 57 -27.01 -23.99 2.84
CA ALA A 57 -26.22 -22.76 2.86
C ALA A 57 -25.50 -22.56 1.55
N GLY A 58 -25.37 -21.31 1.13
CA GLY A 58 -24.57 -20.91 -0.03
C GLY A 58 -23.50 -19.89 0.35
N THR A 59 -22.39 -19.89 -0.37
CA THR A 59 -21.38 -18.83 -0.25
C THR A 59 -21.96 -17.54 -0.81
N LYS A 60 -22.06 -16.49 0.04
CA LYS A 60 -22.52 -15.17 -0.36
C LYS A 60 -21.42 -14.35 -1.00
N SER A 61 -20.29 -14.28 -0.30
CA SER A 61 -19.15 -13.46 -0.74
C SER A 61 -17.87 -13.99 -0.10
N ILE A 62 -16.75 -13.61 -0.70
CA ILE A 62 -15.41 -13.72 -0.09
C ILE A 62 -14.92 -12.29 0.08
N THR A 63 -14.82 -11.83 1.32
CA THR A 63 -14.46 -10.45 1.65
C THR A 63 -13.06 -10.37 2.21
N GLN A 64 -12.29 -9.36 1.77
CA GLN A 64 -10.98 -9.07 2.35
C GLN A 64 -11.14 -8.33 3.67
N GLN A 65 -10.32 -8.72 4.65
CA GLN A 65 -10.28 -8.10 5.96
C GLN A 65 -9.13 -7.09 6.02
N PHE A 66 -9.45 -5.80 6.09
CA PHE A 66 -8.45 -4.71 6.10
C PHE A 66 -7.94 -4.36 7.52
N SER A 67 -8.14 -5.22 8.51
CA SER A 67 -7.59 -5.02 9.85
C SER A 67 -6.05 -4.85 9.79
N GLN A 68 -5.53 -4.00 10.68
CA GLN A 68 -4.10 -3.75 10.82
C GLN A 68 -3.40 -5.01 11.34
N GLY A 69 -2.32 -5.41 10.65
CA GLY A 69 -1.39 -6.44 11.11
C GLY A 69 -0.27 -5.86 11.97
N ASN A 70 0.60 -6.72 12.45
CA ASN A 70 1.80 -6.30 13.16
C ASN A 70 2.76 -5.59 12.20
N ILE A 71 3.27 -4.45 12.63
CA ILE A 71 4.36 -3.75 11.96
C ILE A 71 5.66 -4.31 12.52
N VAL A 72 6.50 -4.85 11.64
CA VAL A 72 7.81 -5.42 11.98
C VAL A 72 8.88 -4.52 11.38
N GLN A 73 9.93 -4.26 12.15
CA GLN A 73 11.06 -3.49 11.67
C GLN A 73 11.88 -4.30 10.67
N SER A 74 12.20 -3.71 9.53
CA SER A 74 13.06 -4.27 8.49
C SER A 74 14.48 -3.69 8.59
N THR A 75 15.44 -4.37 8.00
CA THR A 75 16.82 -3.89 7.82
C THR A 75 16.98 -3.05 6.53
N ASN A 76 16.01 -3.11 5.63
CA ASN A 76 16.01 -2.31 4.42
C ASN A 76 15.46 -0.90 4.72
N THR A 77 16.19 0.14 4.32
CA THR A 77 15.86 1.54 4.61
C THR A 77 14.66 2.07 3.84
N LEU A 78 14.29 1.41 2.75
CA LEU A 78 13.16 1.82 1.89
C LEU A 78 11.88 1.05 2.18
N ASP A 79 11.91 0.10 3.11
CA ASP A 79 10.69 -0.58 3.51
C ASP A 79 9.80 0.35 4.30
N MET A 80 8.56 0.49 3.85
CA MET A 80 7.56 1.37 4.44
C MET A 80 6.32 0.59 4.86
N ALA A 81 5.71 0.97 5.98
CA ALA A 81 4.46 0.38 6.43
C ALA A 81 3.42 1.48 6.69
N ILE A 82 2.18 1.23 6.24
CA ILE A 82 1.05 2.11 6.54
C ILE A 82 0.43 1.69 7.87
N SER A 83 0.36 2.61 8.82
CA SER A 83 -0.40 2.45 10.05
C SER A 83 -1.78 3.06 9.87
N GLY A 84 -2.82 2.24 9.94
CA GLY A 84 -4.19 2.66 9.70
C GLY A 84 -4.71 2.35 8.30
N GLU A 85 -5.66 3.16 7.83
CA GLU A 85 -6.29 3.00 6.52
C GLU A 85 -5.48 3.72 5.43
N GLY A 86 -5.46 3.17 4.21
CA GLY A 86 -4.78 3.76 3.06
C GLY A 86 -4.02 2.73 2.22
N PHE A 87 -3.48 3.18 1.11
CA PHE A 87 -2.70 2.37 0.16
C PHE A 87 -1.57 3.22 -0.40
N PHE A 88 -0.48 2.58 -0.77
CA PHE A 88 0.52 3.20 -1.63
C PHE A 88 -0.03 3.28 -3.05
N ALA A 89 0.09 4.44 -3.66
CA ALA A 89 -0.23 4.64 -5.06
C ALA A 89 1.02 4.38 -5.90
N LEU A 90 0.91 3.47 -6.84
CA LEU A 90 1.97 3.12 -7.78
C LEU A 90 1.54 3.44 -9.19
N LYS A 91 2.48 3.87 -10.02
CA LYS A 91 2.26 4.07 -11.46
C LYS A 91 2.94 2.96 -12.23
N ALA A 92 2.16 2.19 -13.01
CA ALA A 92 2.72 1.15 -13.86
C ALA A 92 3.71 1.74 -14.87
N GLY A 93 4.84 1.05 -15.06
CA GLY A 93 5.80 1.41 -16.08
C GLY A 93 5.18 1.24 -17.48
N GLY A 94 5.31 2.26 -18.33
CA GLY A 94 4.80 2.28 -19.70
C GLY A 94 3.94 3.52 -20.01
N ASN A 95 3.55 3.66 -21.28
CA ASN A 95 2.78 4.82 -21.78
C ASN A 95 1.35 4.92 -21.22
N ALA A 96 0.80 3.85 -20.64
CA ALA A 96 -0.59 3.82 -20.18
C ALA A 96 -0.80 4.48 -18.81
N GLY A 97 0.26 4.69 -18.01
CA GLY A 97 0.19 5.45 -16.76
C GLY A 97 -0.87 4.99 -15.75
N GLN A 98 -1.29 3.71 -15.82
CA GLN A 98 -2.31 3.19 -14.92
C GLN A 98 -1.84 3.22 -13.48
N ILE A 99 -2.68 3.77 -12.60
CA ILE A 99 -2.43 3.80 -11.16
C ILE A 99 -2.90 2.49 -10.55
N VAL A 100 -2.03 1.89 -9.76
CA VAL A 100 -2.28 0.65 -9.01
C VAL A 100 -2.10 0.96 -7.53
N TYR A 101 -2.93 0.37 -6.69
CA TYR A 101 -2.86 0.54 -5.25
C TYR A 101 -2.35 -0.73 -4.59
N THR A 102 -1.39 -0.58 -3.68
CA THR A 102 -0.82 -1.70 -2.93
C THR A 102 -0.69 -1.39 -1.43
N ARG A 103 -0.67 -2.43 -0.62
CA ARG A 103 -0.28 -2.38 0.80
C ARG A 103 1.13 -2.94 1.03
N ASN A 104 1.73 -3.52 -0.01
CA ASN A 104 3.12 -3.93 0.06
C ASN A 104 4.01 -2.70 0.06
N GLY A 105 4.81 -2.54 1.10
CA GLY A 105 5.74 -1.41 1.28
C GLY A 105 7.19 -1.78 1.07
N SER A 106 7.47 -2.87 0.38
CA SER A 106 8.84 -3.28 0.03
C SER A 106 9.24 -2.58 -1.26
N PHE A 107 10.10 -1.58 -1.15
CA PHE A 107 10.54 -0.76 -2.27
C PHE A 107 12.05 -0.81 -2.43
N ASP A 108 12.48 -0.63 -3.68
CA ASP A 108 13.87 -0.53 -4.09
C ASP A 108 14.10 0.72 -4.95
N VAL A 109 15.36 1.07 -5.20
CA VAL A 109 15.73 2.17 -6.11
C VAL A 109 16.23 1.58 -7.41
N ASN A 110 15.70 2.05 -8.53
CA ASN A 110 16.20 1.68 -9.85
C ASN A 110 17.44 2.49 -10.24
N ASP A 111 18.11 2.11 -11.35
CA ASP A 111 19.31 2.78 -11.86
C ASP A 111 19.12 4.27 -12.16
N ALA A 112 17.89 4.71 -12.37
CA ALA A 112 17.53 6.12 -12.62
C ALA A 112 17.19 6.90 -11.32
N GLY A 113 17.31 6.25 -10.15
CA GLY A 113 17.04 6.88 -8.85
C GLY A 113 15.56 6.92 -8.45
N TYR A 114 14.66 6.29 -9.21
CA TYR A 114 13.25 6.21 -8.83
C TYR A 114 12.97 5.08 -7.85
N ILE A 115 12.05 5.33 -6.92
CA ILE A 115 11.57 4.32 -5.99
C ILE A 115 10.55 3.44 -6.72
N VAL A 116 10.82 2.13 -6.76
CA VAL A 116 10.02 1.14 -7.47
C VAL A 116 9.69 -0.06 -6.58
N ASP A 117 8.61 -0.74 -6.89
CA ASP A 117 8.30 -2.03 -6.28
C ASP A 117 8.98 -3.19 -7.02
N SER A 118 8.79 -4.42 -6.54
CA SER A 118 9.34 -5.64 -7.16
C SER A 118 8.85 -5.89 -8.60
N ASN A 119 7.77 -5.23 -9.04
CA ASN A 119 7.24 -5.31 -10.41
C ASN A 119 7.74 -4.16 -11.30
N GLY A 120 8.60 -3.28 -10.80
CA GLY A 120 9.09 -2.10 -11.52
C GLY A 120 8.06 -0.97 -11.64
N GLN A 121 7.05 -0.95 -10.77
CA GLN A 121 6.07 0.14 -10.71
C GLN A 121 6.61 1.27 -9.85
N PHE A 122 6.43 2.52 -10.31
CA PHE A 122 6.96 3.70 -9.64
C PHE A 122 6.07 4.13 -8.48
N LEU A 123 6.67 4.37 -7.32
CA LEU A 123 5.96 4.95 -6.19
C LEU A 123 5.63 6.41 -6.49
N MET A 124 4.37 6.78 -6.21
CA MET A 124 3.87 8.14 -6.40
C MET A 124 3.86 8.89 -5.08
N GLY A 125 4.23 10.17 -5.13
CA GLY A 125 4.16 11.09 -4.02
C GLY A 125 3.64 12.45 -4.47
N TYR A 126 3.16 13.24 -3.53
CA TYR A 126 2.75 14.62 -3.81
C TYR A 126 3.95 15.56 -3.72
N PRO A 127 4.07 16.51 -4.64
CA PRO A 127 5.11 17.53 -4.54
C PRO A 127 4.88 18.39 -3.30
N VAL A 128 5.96 18.68 -2.61
CA VAL A 128 5.98 19.58 -1.46
C VAL A 128 6.69 20.87 -1.81
N ASP A 129 6.20 21.98 -1.29
CA ASP A 129 6.82 23.29 -1.40
C ASP A 129 8.06 23.39 -0.51
N SER A 130 8.86 24.47 -0.70
CA SER A 130 10.06 24.79 0.10
C SER A 130 9.81 24.79 1.61
N ASP A 131 8.58 25.05 2.03
CA ASP A 131 8.14 25.07 3.43
C ASP A 131 7.68 23.69 3.95
N GLY A 132 7.73 22.64 3.10
CA GLY A 132 7.29 21.29 3.43
C GLY A 132 5.78 21.09 3.38
N ALA A 133 5.02 22.07 2.88
CA ALA A 133 3.58 21.94 2.70
C ALA A 133 3.25 21.25 1.37
N VAL A 134 2.24 20.36 1.38
CA VAL A 134 1.75 19.73 0.16
C VAL A 134 0.96 20.76 -0.64
N ALA A 135 1.42 21.09 -1.85
CA ALA A 135 0.80 22.11 -2.68
C ALA A 135 -0.56 21.66 -3.25
N ASP A 136 -0.69 20.39 -3.61
CA ASP A 136 -1.90 19.81 -4.18
C ASP A 136 -2.01 18.33 -3.79
N THR A 137 -3.24 17.89 -3.45
CA THR A 137 -3.54 16.51 -3.05
C THR A 137 -4.32 15.75 -4.11
N THR A 138 -4.42 16.29 -5.33
CA THR A 138 -5.09 15.60 -6.44
C THR A 138 -4.19 14.47 -6.96
N LEU A 139 -4.80 13.38 -7.38
CA LEU A 139 -4.07 12.23 -7.92
C LEU A 139 -3.33 12.56 -9.23
N GLU A 140 -3.75 13.62 -9.91
CA GLU A 140 -3.13 14.11 -11.16
C GLU A 140 -1.82 14.86 -10.90
N SER A 141 -1.70 15.51 -9.73
CA SER A 141 -0.48 16.22 -9.31
C SER A 141 0.58 15.30 -8.70
N ALA A 142 0.23 14.02 -8.46
CA ALA A 142 1.17 13.06 -7.93
C ALA A 142 2.27 12.73 -8.94
N GLU A 143 3.51 12.85 -8.52
CA GLU A 143 4.69 12.59 -9.32
C GLU A 143 5.41 11.33 -8.87
N LYS A 144 6.29 10.79 -9.74
CA LYS A 144 7.14 9.65 -9.40
C LYS A 144 8.19 10.09 -8.39
N LEU A 145 8.27 9.39 -7.27
CA LEU A 145 9.30 9.67 -6.28
C LEU A 145 10.68 9.27 -6.80
N GLN A 146 11.56 10.26 -6.84
CA GLN A 146 12.96 10.09 -7.22
C GLN A 146 13.87 10.53 -6.07
N LEU A 147 14.82 9.68 -5.74
CA LEU A 147 15.90 10.04 -4.83
C LEU A 147 16.95 10.82 -5.60
N GLN A 148 17.23 12.03 -5.16
CA GLN A 148 18.32 12.82 -5.72
C GLN A 148 19.65 12.21 -5.25
N SER A 149 20.49 11.80 -6.19
CA SER A 149 21.83 11.27 -5.91
C SER A 149 22.85 12.37 -5.60
N GLU A 150 22.53 13.59 -5.96
CA GLU A 150 23.40 14.76 -5.74
C GLU A 150 22.74 15.71 -4.74
N PHE A 151 23.41 15.98 -3.62
CA PHE A 151 22.95 16.92 -2.62
C PHE A 151 23.51 18.31 -2.92
N GLY A 152 22.61 19.25 -3.20
CA GLY A 152 22.85 20.68 -3.25
C GLY A 152 23.25 21.18 -4.63
N ASP A 153 22.36 21.97 -5.22
CA ASP A 153 22.77 22.88 -6.28
C ASP A 153 23.80 23.85 -5.71
N PRO A 154 24.99 23.98 -6.36
CA PRO A 154 25.99 24.96 -5.93
C PRO A 154 25.39 26.36 -6.00
N LYS A 155 25.16 26.97 -4.83
CA LYS A 155 24.68 28.32 -4.73
C LYS A 155 25.92 29.25 -4.73
N GLU A 156 26.00 30.16 -5.68
CA GLU A 156 27.08 31.14 -5.71
C GLU A 156 27.09 31.97 -4.42
N THR A 157 28.29 32.20 -3.88
CA THR A 157 28.47 33.02 -2.68
C THR A 157 28.38 34.47 -3.07
N ASN A 158 27.29 35.16 -2.78
CA ASN A 158 27.06 36.55 -3.13
C ASN A 158 27.57 37.53 -2.07
N PHE A 159 27.85 37.05 -0.87
CA PHE A 159 28.27 37.91 0.24
C PHE A 159 29.20 37.15 1.20
N ILE A 160 30.34 37.75 1.52
CA ILE A 160 31.28 37.27 2.54
C ILE A 160 31.52 38.42 3.51
N GLU A 161 31.15 38.22 4.79
CA GLU A 161 31.45 39.16 5.85
C GLU A 161 32.67 38.66 6.62
N MET A 162 33.70 39.45 6.72
CA MET A 162 34.94 39.12 7.42
C MET A 162 35.19 40.17 8.51
N GLY A 163 35.06 39.77 9.75
CA GLY A 163 35.48 40.59 10.91
C GLY A 163 36.97 40.42 11.13
N VAL A 164 37.76 41.45 10.86
CA VAL A 164 39.22 41.46 11.10
C VAL A 164 39.51 42.41 12.25
N ASN A 165 40.21 41.91 13.27
CA ASN A 165 40.75 42.74 14.33
C ASN A 165 42.21 43.05 13.99
N LEU A 166 42.48 44.29 13.61
CA LEU A 166 43.84 44.76 13.32
C LEU A 166 44.49 45.31 14.61
N PRO A 167 45.74 44.93 14.93
CA PRO A 167 46.42 45.49 16.06
C PRO A 167 46.64 46.99 15.86
N ALA A 168 46.42 47.79 16.92
CA ALA A 168 46.51 49.25 16.88
C ALA A 168 47.92 49.76 16.57
N ASP A 169 48.95 48.93 16.72
CA ASP A 169 50.36 49.29 16.57
C ASP A 169 50.97 48.90 15.21
N ALA A 170 50.15 48.52 14.22
CA ALA A 170 50.63 48.17 12.91
C ALA A 170 51.25 49.39 12.23
N ALA A 171 52.56 49.35 11.92
CA ALA A 171 53.26 50.41 11.20
C ALA A 171 52.70 50.49 9.76
N VAL A 172 52.35 51.72 9.34
CA VAL A 172 51.99 52.00 7.95
C VAL A 172 53.24 51.88 7.11
N ILE A 173 53.23 50.96 6.16
CA ILE A 173 54.33 50.81 5.18
C ILE A 173 54.12 51.77 4.03
#